data_a16e33472bb706e8f03e8b9d53f8740e
#
_entry.id   a16e33472bb706e8f03e8b9d53f8740e
#
_cell.length_a   1.000
_cell.length_b   1.000
_cell.length_c   1.000
_cell.angle_alpha   90.00
_cell.angle_beta   90.00
_cell.angle_gamma   90.00
#
_symmetry.space_group_name_H-M   'P 1'
#
loop_
_entity.id
_entity.type
_entity.pdbx_description
1 polymer ?
#
loop_
_entity_poly.entity_id
_entity_poly.type
_entity_poly.pdbx_seq_one_letter_code
_entity_poly.pdbx_strand_id
1 'polypeptide(L)'
;MIAFGATSWSQAMEQLLTEKDKGQPLHADSAYTGEDQETVYKKKKVFNKIIEKGYRNKPLTEEQKANNKEKSRTRVRVDHVFGFVENSMQGSIVRTIGIVRATAKIGLMNLTYNISRCTQLKIVVAMG
;
A
#
# COMPACT_ATOMS: atom_id res chain seq x y z
N MET A 1 -14.64 12.32 10.95
CA MET A 1 -15.10 11.23 10.08
C MET A 1 -14.57 11.47 8.68
N ILE A 2 -13.70 10.62 8.21
CA ILE A 2 -13.31 10.67 6.80
C ILE A 2 -14.42 9.98 6.04
N ALA A 3 -15.31 10.77 5.41
CA ALA A 3 -16.32 10.25 4.51
C ALA A 3 -15.63 9.83 3.22
N PHE A 4 -15.42 8.56 3.01
CA PHE A 4 -14.83 8.00 1.79
C PHE A 4 -15.63 8.28 0.51
N GLY A 5 -16.81 8.88 0.61
CA GLY A 5 -17.68 9.18 -0.53
C GLY A 5 -17.47 10.53 -1.21
N ALA A 6 -16.73 11.46 -0.63
CA ALA A 6 -16.59 12.83 -1.15
C ALA A 6 -15.15 13.28 -1.42
N THR A 7 -14.16 12.49 -1.03
CA THR A 7 -12.74 12.85 -1.20
C THR A 7 -12.21 12.19 -2.46
N SER A 8 -11.73 12.99 -3.40
CA SER A 8 -11.00 12.49 -4.56
C SER A 8 -9.78 11.69 -4.09
N TRP A 9 -9.42 10.61 -4.79
CA TRP A 9 -8.24 9.80 -4.50
C TRP A 9 -6.95 10.62 -4.43
N SER A 10 -6.87 11.71 -5.21
CA SER A 10 -5.75 12.66 -5.18
C SER A 10 -5.63 13.37 -3.84
N GLN A 11 -6.74 13.79 -3.24
CA GLN A 11 -6.74 14.44 -1.92
C GLN A 11 -6.37 13.45 -0.80
N ALA A 12 -6.85 12.22 -0.88
CA ALA A 12 -6.47 11.18 0.07
C ALA A 12 -4.96 10.89 0.01
N MET A 13 -4.37 10.83 -1.18
CA MET A 13 -2.94 10.63 -1.37
C MET A 13 -2.10 11.78 -0.82
N GLU A 14 -2.55 13.02 -1.01
CA GLU A 14 -1.87 14.20 -0.47
C GLU A 14 -1.81 14.18 1.06
N GLN A 15 -2.86 13.70 1.72
CA GLN A 15 -2.91 13.57 3.18
C GLN A 15 -2.07 12.41 3.72
N LEU A 16 -1.95 11.32 2.96
CA LEU A 16 -1.17 10.14 3.35
C LEU A 16 0.34 10.37 3.26
N LEU A 17 0.78 11.16 2.26
CA LEU A 17 2.19 11.44 2.04
C LEU A 17 2.69 12.53 3.00
N THR A 18 3.63 12.16 3.84
CA THR A 18 4.25 13.03 4.85
C THR A 18 5.64 13.53 4.39
N GLU A 19 6.19 14.49 5.11
CA GLU A 19 7.57 14.97 4.87
C GLU A 19 8.63 13.86 4.99
N LYS A 20 8.33 12.80 5.75
CA LYS A 20 9.24 11.65 5.93
C LYS A 20 9.35 10.78 4.68
N ASP A 21 8.37 10.86 3.79
CA ASP A 21 8.31 10.06 2.56
C ASP A 21 9.06 10.69 1.39
N LYS A 22 9.61 11.89 1.59
CA LYS A 22 10.40 12.60 0.59
C LYS A 22 11.61 11.78 0.16
N GLY A 23 11.76 11.58 -1.16
CA GLY A 23 12.84 10.78 -1.72
C GLY A 23 12.61 9.27 -1.64
N GLN A 24 11.46 8.81 -1.16
CA GLN A 24 11.12 7.39 -1.11
C GLN A 24 10.33 6.96 -2.36
N PRO A 25 10.47 5.70 -2.80
CA PRO A 25 9.65 5.16 -3.89
C PRO A 25 8.23 4.87 -3.42
N LEU A 26 7.24 5.36 -4.17
CA LEU A 26 5.83 5.10 -3.94
C LEU A 26 5.35 3.95 -4.83
N HIS A 27 4.96 2.85 -4.20
CA HIS A 27 4.37 1.69 -4.87
C HIS A 27 2.86 1.64 -4.62
N ALA A 28 2.07 1.66 -5.68
CA ALA A 28 0.62 1.58 -5.61
C ALA A 28 0.05 0.87 -6.84
N ASP A 29 -1.25 0.67 -6.84
CA ASP A 29 -1.97 0.10 -7.97
C ASP A 29 -2.16 1.14 -9.09
N SER A 30 -2.43 0.66 -10.29
CA SER A 30 -2.71 1.49 -11.48
C SER A 30 -3.91 2.44 -11.32
N ALA A 31 -4.77 2.22 -10.33
CA ALA A 31 -5.85 3.13 -9.98
C ALA A 31 -5.35 4.50 -9.45
N TYR A 32 -4.11 4.56 -8.98
CA TYR A 32 -3.47 5.77 -8.46
C TYR A 32 -2.62 6.50 -9.51
N THR A 33 -2.84 6.24 -10.78
CA THR A 33 -2.23 6.96 -11.90
C THR A 33 -3.17 8.04 -12.42
N GLY A 34 -2.63 9.21 -12.77
CA GLY A 34 -3.38 10.34 -13.34
C GLY A 34 -2.58 11.63 -13.25
N GLU A 35 -2.95 12.62 -14.04
CA GLU A 35 -2.24 13.90 -14.08
C GLU A 35 -2.28 14.62 -12.73
N ASP A 36 -3.42 14.58 -12.05
CA ASP A 36 -3.58 15.18 -10.73
C ASP A 36 -2.69 14.51 -9.68
N GLN A 37 -2.62 13.17 -9.71
CA GLN A 37 -1.77 12.40 -8.81
C GLN A 37 -0.28 12.65 -9.08
N GLU A 38 0.12 12.74 -10.33
CA GLU A 38 1.52 13.03 -10.69
C GLU A 38 1.97 14.39 -10.17
N THR A 39 1.07 15.40 -10.19
CA THR A 39 1.35 16.71 -9.62
C THR A 39 1.60 16.64 -8.12
N VAL A 40 0.80 15.84 -7.40
CA VAL A 40 0.98 15.60 -5.95
C VAL A 40 2.31 14.90 -5.68
N TYR A 41 2.66 13.87 -6.47
CA TYR A 41 3.93 13.15 -6.29
C TYR A 41 5.15 14.03 -6.53
N LYS A 42 5.11 14.90 -7.54
CA LYS A 42 6.16 15.89 -7.79
C LYS A 42 6.26 16.91 -6.65
N LYS A 43 5.14 17.42 -6.17
CA LYS A 43 5.06 18.35 -5.03
C LYS A 43 5.64 17.75 -3.76
N LYS A 44 5.33 16.49 -3.47
CA LYS A 44 5.83 15.75 -2.30
C LYS A 44 7.22 15.14 -2.50
N LYS A 45 7.80 15.25 -3.71
CA LYS A 45 9.12 14.73 -4.07
C LYS A 45 9.29 13.23 -3.80
N VAL A 46 8.27 12.44 -4.11
CA VAL A 46 8.32 10.98 -4.05
C VAL A 46 8.57 10.39 -5.44
N PHE A 47 9.27 9.25 -5.50
CA PHE A 47 9.52 8.54 -6.74
C PHE A 47 8.30 7.69 -7.13
N ASN A 48 7.70 7.99 -8.27
CA ASN A 48 6.57 7.22 -8.78
C ASN A 48 7.00 5.84 -9.27
N LYS A 49 6.64 4.79 -8.54
CA LYS A 49 6.80 3.36 -8.88
C LYS A 49 5.45 2.65 -9.01
N ILE A 50 4.42 3.39 -9.40
CA ILE A 50 3.07 2.86 -9.59
C ILE A 50 3.02 1.98 -10.84
N ILE A 51 2.20 0.93 -10.78
CA ILE A 51 1.99 0.00 -11.90
C ILE A 51 1.26 0.73 -13.03
N GLU A 52 1.78 0.65 -14.22
CA GLU A 52 1.18 1.24 -15.42
C GLU A 52 -0.02 0.41 -15.89
N LYS A 53 -1.08 1.11 -16.30
CA LYS A 53 -2.30 0.49 -16.81
C LYS A 53 -2.29 0.46 -18.33
N GLY A 54 -2.58 -0.70 -18.90
CA GLY A 54 -2.90 -0.82 -20.32
C GLY A 54 -4.37 -0.44 -20.59
N TYR A 55 -4.60 0.17 -21.74
CA TYR A 55 -5.93 0.50 -22.23
C TYR A 55 -6.27 -0.36 -23.45
N ARG A 56 -7.58 -0.51 -23.75
CA ARG A 56 -8.07 -1.34 -24.86
C ARG A 56 -7.44 -0.97 -26.21
N ASN A 57 -7.16 0.33 -26.43
CA ASN A 57 -6.59 0.85 -27.68
C ASN A 57 -5.06 1.10 -27.58
N LYS A 58 -4.46 0.91 -26.41
CA LYS A 58 -3.03 1.08 -26.17
C LYS A 58 -2.56 0.04 -25.16
N PRO A 59 -2.28 -1.20 -25.62
CA PRO A 59 -1.77 -2.24 -24.74
C PRO A 59 -0.37 -1.87 -24.24
N LEU A 60 0.01 -2.45 -23.09
CA LEU A 60 1.33 -2.25 -22.52
C LEU A 60 2.40 -2.83 -23.43
N THR A 61 3.49 -2.09 -23.61
CA THR A 61 4.71 -2.58 -24.27
C THR A 61 5.41 -3.65 -23.43
N GLU A 62 6.29 -4.43 -24.04
CA GLU A 62 7.05 -5.47 -23.31
C GLU A 62 7.94 -4.86 -22.22
N GLU A 63 8.50 -3.68 -22.46
CA GLU A 63 9.27 -2.93 -21.43
C GLU A 63 8.38 -2.53 -20.24
N GLN A 64 7.18 -2.03 -20.51
CA GLN A 64 6.22 -1.66 -19.48
C GLN A 64 5.76 -2.88 -18.67
N LYS A 65 5.57 -4.04 -19.32
CA LYS A 65 5.27 -5.29 -18.63
C LYS A 65 6.42 -5.75 -17.74
N ALA A 66 7.65 -5.66 -18.20
CA ALA A 66 8.84 -6.00 -17.42
C ALA A 66 8.98 -5.07 -16.20
N ASN A 67 8.82 -3.77 -16.39
CA ASN A 67 8.83 -2.77 -15.32
C ASN A 67 7.70 -3.01 -14.31
N ASN A 68 6.50 -3.34 -14.78
CA ASN A 68 5.38 -3.66 -13.91
C ASN A 68 5.64 -4.92 -13.09
N LYS A 69 6.31 -5.92 -13.66
CA LYS A 69 6.70 -7.14 -12.94
C LYS A 69 7.68 -6.84 -11.81
N GLU A 70 8.64 -5.95 -12.02
CA GLU A 70 9.56 -5.50 -10.98
C GLU A 70 8.83 -4.73 -9.88
N LYS A 71 8.00 -3.76 -10.26
CA LYS A 71 7.16 -2.98 -9.33
C LYS A 71 6.24 -3.89 -8.49
N SER A 72 5.66 -4.92 -9.11
CA SER A 72 4.80 -5.89 -8.43
C SER A 72 5.52 -6.72 -7.37
N ARG A 73 6.80 -7.03 -7.55
CA ARG A 73 7.59 -7.76 -6.54
C ARG A 73 7.63 -7.05 -5.20
N THR A 74 7.72 -5.73 -5.21
CA THR A 74 7.67 -4.95 -3.96
C THR A 74 6.28 -4.96 -3.35
N ARG A 75 5.23 -4.89 -4.16
CA ARG A 75 3.84 -4.93 -3.69
C ARG A 75 3.44 -6.27 -3.06
N VAL A 76 3.97 -7.37 -3.54
CA VAL A 76 3.69 -8.71 -2.96
C VAL A 76 3.96 -8.74 -1.46
N ARG A 77 4.90 -7.94 -0.94
CA ARG A 77 5.15 -7.84 0.50
C ARG A 77 3.95 -7.27 1.26
N VAL A 78 3.27 -6.29 0.69
CA VAL A 78 2.05 -5.69 1.26
C VAL A 78 0.89 -6.68 1.18
N ASP A 79 0.74 -7.37 0.07
CA ASP A 79 -0.28 -8.41 -0.11
C ASP A 79 -0.09 -9.54 0.90
N HIS A 80 1.15 -9.90 1.24
CA HIS A 80 1.46 -10.85 2.31
C HIS A 80 0.99 -10.36 3.68
N VAL A 81 1.17 -9.07 3.99
CA VAL A 81 0.67 -8.48 5.24
C VAL A 81 -0.85 -8.58 5.33
N PHE A 82 -1.55 -8.15 4.28
CA PHE A 82 -3.01 -8.22 4.23
C PHE A 82 -3.52 -9.65 4.28
N GLY A 83 -2.90 -10.57 3.54
CA GLY A 83 -3.25 -11.98 3.56
C GLY A 83 -3.10 -12.61 4.96
N PHE A 84 -2.06 -12.26 5.70
CA PHE A 84 -1.88 -12.73 7.07
C PHE A 84 -2.94 -12.14 8.01
N VAL A 85 -3.20 -10.84 7.91
CA VAL A 85 -4.22 -10.16 8.73
C VAL A 85 -5.60 -10.74 8.46
N GLU A 86 -5.94 -11.00 7.20
CA GLU A 86 -7.23 -11.56 6.82
C GLU A 86 -7.39 -13.01 7.26
N ASN A 87 -6.43 -13.88 6.93
CA ASN A 87 -6.55 -15.32 7.13
C ASN A 87 -6.24 -15.76 8.56
N SER A 88 -5.22 -15.18 9.19
CA SER A 88 -4.77 -15.60 10.52
C SER A 88 -5.39 -14.79 11.66
N MET A 89 -5.77 -13.55 11.41
CA MET A 89 -6.34 -12.67 12.43
C MET A 89 -7.83 -12.36 12.20
N GLN A 90 -8.43 -12.84 11.12
CA GLN A 90 -9.80 -12.49 10.71
C GLN A 90 -10.05 -10.98 10.67
N GLY A 91 -9.02 -10.24 10.25
CA GLY A 91 -8.96 -8.77 10.31
C GLY A 91 -9.76 -8.05 9.23
N SER A 92 -10.36 -8.77 8.27
CA SER A 92 -11.22 -8.20 7.23
C SER A 92 -12.51 -7.57 7.78
N ILE A 93 -12.92 -7.97 8.99
CA ILE A 93 -14.12 -7.46 9.65
C ILE A 93 -13.75 -6.79 10.97
N VAL A 94 -13.94 -5.47 11.03
CA VAL A 94 -13.80 -4.69 12.26
C VAL A 94 -15.18 -4.44 12.86
N ARG A 95 -15.50 -5.17 13.93
CA ARG A 95 -16.81 -5.10 14.61
C ARG A 95 -16.91 -4.00 15.66
N THR A 96 -15.90 -3.16 15.80
CA THR A 96 -15.90 -2.07 16.77
C THR A 96 -16.66 -0.86 16.25
N ILE A 97 -17.45 -0.22 17.11
CA ILE A 97 -18.17 1.00 16.77
C ILE A 97 -17.27 2.22 17.01
N GLY A 98 -17.22 3.10 16.02
CA GLY A 98 -16.48 4.36 16.06
C GLY A 98 -15.04 4.26 15.52
N ILE A 99 -14.62 5.34 14.87
CA ILE A 99 -13.35 5.41 14.16
C ILE A 99 -12.14 5.24 15.09
N VAL A 100 -12.21 5.78 16.30
CA VAL A 100 -11.11 5.70 17.28
C VAL A 100 -10.83 4.25 17.68
N ARG A 101 -11.89 3.50 17.99
CA ARG A 101 -11.76 2.08 18.36
C ARG A 101 -11.33 1.21 17.18
N ALA A 102 -11.85 1.50 15.99
CA ALA A 102 -11.44 0.81 14.78
C ALA A 102 -9.96 1.05 14.46
N THR A 103 -9.49 2.28 14.57
CA THR A 103 -8.08 2.64 14.38
C THR A 103 -7.18 1.94 15.40
N ALA A 104 -7.59 1.91 16.68
CA ALA A 104 -6.85 1.21 17.73
C ALA A 104 -6.76 -0.30 17.45
N LYS A 105 -7.86 -0.93 17.01
CA LYS A 105 -7.88 -2.36 16.63
C LYS A 105 -6.97 -2.66 15.46
N ILE A 106 -7.01 -1.85 14.41
CA ILE A 106 -6.13 -1.99 13.24
C ILE A 106 -4.66 -1.82 13.66
N GLY A 107 -4.37 -0.84 14.51
CA GLY A 107 -3.02 -0.64 15.05
C GLY A 107 -2.51 -1.85 15.84
N LEU A 108 -3.34 -2.48 16.66
CA LEU A 108 -3.00 -3.72 17.37
C LEU A 108 -2.78 -4.89 16.42
N MET A 109 -3.56 -5.02 15.37
CA MET A 109 -3.35 -6.05 14.35
C MET A 109 -2.02 -5.86 13.62
N ASN A 110 -1.67 -4.63 13.27
CA ASN A 110 -0.38 -4.32 12.65
C ASN A 110 0.79 -4.64 13.59
N LEU A 111 0.67 -4.31 14.88
CA LEU A 111 1.68 -4.64 15.89
C LEU A 111 1.84 -6.16 16.04
N THR A 112 0.73 -6.90 16.11
CA THR A 112 0.72 -8.37 16.19
C THR A 112 1.38 -8.99 14.96
N TYR A 113 1.08 -8.49 13.77
CA TYR A 113 1.75 -8.92 12.55
C TYR A 113 3.27 -8.70 12.63
N ASN A 114 3.70 -7.51 13.03
CA ASN A 114 5.12 -7.18 13.12
C ASN A 114 5.86 -8.08 14.10
N ILE A 115 5.28 -8.37 15.26
CA ILE A 115 5.84 -9.29 16.26
C ILE A 115 5.93 -10.70 15.69
N SER A 116 4.85 -11.20 15.12
CA SER A 116 4.81 -12.53 14.51
C SER A 116 5.85 -12.67 13.39
N ARG A 117 5.95 -11.67 12.52
CA ARG A 117 6.92 -11.66 11.43
C ARG A 117 8.37 -11.62 11.93
N CYS A 118 8.63 -10.80 12.94
CA CYS A 118 9.94 -10.74 13.58
C CYS A 118 10.35 -12.10 14.16
N THR A 119 9.43 -12.79 14.83
CA THR A 119 9.66 -14.13 15.38
C THR A 119 9.98 -15.13 14.29
N GLN A 120 9.20 -15.16 13.21
CA GLN A 120 9.43 -16.04 12.07
C GLN A 120 10.81 -15.80 11.42
N LEU A 121 11.18 -14.54 11.23
CA LEU A 121 12.49 -14.18 10.65
C LEU A 121 13.64 -14.60 11.55
N LYS A 122 13.51 -14.46 12.87
CA LYS A 122 14.51 -14.93 13.83
C LYS A 122 14.67 -16.45 13.80
N ILE A 123 13.57 -17.18 13.70
CA ILE A 123 13.60 -18.65 13.58
C ILE A 123 14.33 -19.06 12.29
N VAL A 124 13.99 -18.43 11.16
CA VAL A 124 14.65 -18.72 9.87
C VAL A 124 16.16 -18.45 9.94
N VAL A 125 16.58 -17.35 10.55
CA VAL A 125 18.00 -17.04 10.73
C VAL A 125 18.69 -18.04 11.66
N ALA A 126 18.02 -18.48 12.72
CA ALA A 126 18.57 -19.46 13.65
C ALA A 126 18.68 -20.88 13.03
N MET A 127 17.83 -21.21 12.06
CA MET A 127 17.84 -22.50 11.35
C MET A 127 18.79 -22.52 10.14
N GLY A 128 19.14 -21.37 9.64
CA GLY A 128 20.07 -21.18 8.50
C GLY A 128 21.48 -21.01 8.99
#